data_0b7a967f3063169c81b1d33fc8a7e459
#
_entry.id   0b7a967f3063169c81b1d33fc8a7e459
#
_cell.length_a   1.000
_cell.length_b   1.000
_cell.length_c   1.000
_cell.angle_alpha   90.00
_cell.angle_beta   90.00
_cell.angle_gamma   90.00
#
_symmetry.space_group_name_H-M   'P 1'
#
loop_
_entity.id
_entity.type
_entity.pdbx_description
1 polymer ?
#
loop_
_entity_poly.entity_id
_entity_poly.type
_entity_poly.pdbx_seq_one_letter_code
_entity_poly.pdbx_strand_id
1 'polypeptide(L)'
;MIAITGATGQLGQHVLENLLTTVPADQVVAIVRNPAKAESLSQKGVVVRQADYGDEAALTAALQGVDKLLLISSSEVGQRAVQHRNVINAAKAAGVKFIAYTSLLHADTSPLGLADEHIATEKMLADSGIAYALLRNGWYTENYLASAPPSIEHGVFIGAAGNGKIASATRADYAAAAARVIAEEGHAGKVYELAGDEA
;
A
#
# COMPACT_ATOMS: atom_id res chain seq x y z
N MET A 1 0.42 -15.78 -9.17
CA MET A 1 -0.18 -14.45 -9.47
C MET A 1 0.20 -13.44 -8.39
N ILE A 2 0.24 -12.15 -8.72
CA ILE A 2 0.50 -11.05 -7.80
C ILE A 2 -0.79 -10.26 -7.59
N ALA A 3 -1.25 -10.09 -6.34
CA ALA A 3 -2.43 -9.29 -6.03
C ALA A 3 -2.03 -7.94 -5.40
N ILE A 4 -2.79 -6.90 -5.72
CA ILE A 4 -2.66 -5.55 -5.17
C ILE A 4 -3.99 -5.16 -4.54
N THR A 5 -4.01 -4.89 -3.24
CA THR A 5 -5.17 -4.28 -2.58
C THR A 5 -5.13 -2.76 -2.73
N GLY A 6 -6.27 -2.09 -2.60
CA GLY A 6 -6.33 -0.64 -2.82
C GLY A 6 -5.94 -0.22 -4.24
N ALA A 7 -6.10 -1.11 -5.21
CA ALA A 7 -5.62 -0.98 -6.59
C ALA A 7 -6.13 0.26 -7.34
N THR A 8 -7.33 0.76 -7.02
CA THR A 8 -7.89 1.98 -7.61
C THR A 8 -7.57 3.26 -6.82
N GLY A 9 -6.82 3.14 -5.72
CA GLY A 9 -6.31 4.29 -4.96
C GLY A 9 -5.11 4.96 -5.65
N GLN A 10 -4.74 6.15 -5.18
CA GLN A 10 -3.64 6.93 -5.81
C GLN A 10 -2.31 6.16 -5.85
N LEU A 11 -1.89 5.53 -4.74
CA LEU A 11 -0.69 4.71 -4.72
C LEU A 11 -0.85 3.44 -5.57
N GLY A 12 -1.99 2.76 -5.45
CA GLY A 12 -2.25 1.50 -6.15
C GLY A 12 -2.21 1.63 -7.67
N GLN A 13 -2.70 2.74 -8.23
CA GLN A 13 -2.64 3.00 -9.66
C GLN A 13 -1.19 3.11 -10.15
N HIS A 14 -0.33 3.88 -9.45
CA HIS A 14 1.09 3.98 -9.79
C HIS A 14 1.84 2.65 -9.62
N VAL A 15 1.49 1.85 -8.60
CA VAL A 15 2.06 0.50 -8.45
C VAL A 15 1.72 -0.36 -9.65
N LEU A 16 0.46 -0.37 -10.08
CA LEU A 16 0.02 -1.14 -11.25
C LEU A 16 0.68 -0.65 -12.54
N GLU A 17 0.81 0.66 -12.74
CA GLU A 17 1.53 1.22 -13.88
C GLU A 17 2.96 0.70 -13.96
N ASN A 18 3.70 0.73 -12.85
CA ASN A 18 5.06 0.20 -12.79
C ASN A 18 5.09 -1.33 -12.97
N LEU A 19 4.23 -2.06 -12.28
CA LEU A 19 4.22 -3.52 -12.29
C LEU A 19 3.96 -4.08 -13.69
N LEU A 20 3.03 -3.47 -14.43
CA LEU A 20 2.66 -3.88 -15.79
C LEU A 20 3.77 -3.63 -16.83
N THR A 21 4.84 -2.96 -16.48
CA THR A 21 6.02 -2.86 -17.37
C THR A 21 6.85 -4.14 -17.41
N THR A 22 6.74 -4.99 -16.37
CA THR A 22 7.58 -6.18 -16.20
C THR A 22 6.80 -7.47 -15.98
N VAL A 23 5.55 -7.37 -15.49
CA VAL A 23 4.69 -8.53 -15.20
C VAL A 23 3.52 -8.57 -16.18
N PRO A 24 3.24 -9.71 -16.83
CA PRO A 24 2.08 -9.85 -17.70
C PRO A 24 0.77 -9.52 -16.97
N ALA A 25 -0.14 -8.81 -17.64
CA ALA A 25 -1.35 -8.28 -17.00
C ALA A 25 -2.27 -9.39 -16.47
N ASP A 26 -2.33 -10.53 -17.11
CA ASP A 26 -3.10 -11.72 -16.69
C ASP A 26 -2.52 -12.40 -15.43
N GLN A 27 -1.30 -12.05 -15.04
CA GLN A 27 -0.66 -12.49 -13.78
C GLN A 27 -0.86 -11.51 -12.63
N VAL A 28 -1.54 -10.37 -12.88
CA VAL A 28 -1.82 -9.32 -11.89
C VAL A 28 -3.30 -9.32 -11.52
N VAL A 29 -3.57 -9.32 -10.21
CA VAL A 29 -4.93 -9.23 -9.63
C VAL A 29 -5.09 -7.88 -8.94
N ALA A 30 -6.03 -7.08 -9.40
CA ALA A 30 -6.45 -5.85 -8.75
C ALA A 30 -7.64 -6.15 -7.81
N ILE A 31 -7.43 -6.05 -6.50
CA ILE A 31 -8.50 -6.21 -5.51
C ILE A 31 -9.09 -4.83 -5.23
N VAL A 32 -10.39 -4.67 -5.48
CA VAL A 32 -11.09 -3.39 -5.45
C VAL A 32 -12.45 -3.50 -4.75
N ARG A 33 -12.87 -2.42 -4.08
CA ARG A 33 -14.22 -2.35 -3.49
C ARG A 33 -15.31 -2.16 -4.56
N ASN A 34 -15.00 -1.38 -5.57
CA ASN A 34 -15.93 -1.06 -6.66
C ASN A 34 -15.28 -1.40 -8.02
N PRO A 35 -15.68 -2.50 -8.66
CA PRO A 35 -15.14 -2.93 -9.96
C PRO A 35 -15.33 -1.91 -11.09
N ALA A 36 -16.39 -1.08 -11.06
CA ALA A 36 -16.62 -0.06 -12.07
C ALA A 36 -15.49 0.98 -12.14
N LYS A 37 -14.78 1.21 -11.02
CA LYS A 37 -13.60 2.09 -11.01
C LYS A 37 -12.32 1.44 -11.56
N ALA A 38 -12.38 0.15 -11.85
CA ALA A 38 -11.25 -0.64 -12.36
C ALA A 38 -11.43 -1.08 -13.82
N GLU A 39 -12.40 -0.53 -14.54
CA GLU A 39 -12.69 -0.89 -15.93
C GLU A 39 -11.46 -0.74 -16.84
N SER A 40 -10.71 0.35 -16.69
CA SER A 40 -9.48 0.60 -17.44
C SER A 40 -8.39 -0.45 -17.16
N LEU A 41 -8.36 -1.04 -15.96
CA LEU A 41 -7.44 -2.14 -15.61
C LEU A 41 -7.87 -3.44 -16.30
N SER A 42 -9.17 -3.74 -16.30
CA SER A 42 -9.71 -4.90 -17.03
C SER A 42 -9.43 -4.81 -18.53
N GLN A 43 -9.56 -3.63 -19.12
CA GLN A 43 -9.25 -3.40 -20.54
C GLN A 43 -7.76 -3.64 -20.86
N LYS A 44 -6.87 -3.46 -19.87
CA LYS A 44 -5.44 -3.78 -19.98
C LYS A 44 -5.14 -5.27 -19.76
N GLY A 45 -6.15 -6.08 -19.46
CA GLY A 45 -5.99 -7.52 -19.19
C GLY A 45 -5.70 -7.88 -17.72
N VAL A 46 -5.75 -6.92 -16.81
CA VAL A 46 -5.60 -7.16 -15.37
C VAL A 46 -6.84 -7.88 -14.84
N VAL A 47 -6.63 -8.90 -14.00
CA VAL A 47 -7.73 -9.62 -13.35
C VAL A 47 -8.31 -8.78 -12.23
N VAL A 48 -9.54 -8.32 -12.37
CA VAL A 48 -10.22 -7.52 -11.33
C VAL A 48 -11.07 -8.44 -10.46
N ARG A 49 -10.87 -8.36 -9.13
CA ARG A 49 -11.66 -9.10 -8.14
C ARG A 49 -12.21 -8.14 -7.09
N GLN A 50 -13.47 -8.35 -6.71
CA GLN A 50 -14.13 -7.49 -5.73
C GLN A 50 -13.94 -8.04 -4.32
N ALA A 51 -13.43 -7.21 -3.41
CA ALA A 51 -13.46 -7.43 -1.97
C ALA A 51 -13.28 -6.13 -1.21
N ASP A 52 -13.91 -6.03 -0.05
CA ASP A 52 -13.68 -4.97 0.95
C ASP A 52 -12.82 -5.49 2.09
N TYR A 53 -12.02 -4.63 2.70
CA TYR A 53 -11.19 -5.01 3.86
C TYR A 53 -12.00 -5.44 5.08
N GLY A 54 -13.27 -5.06 5.14
CA GLY A 54 -14.20 -5.49 6.18
C GLY A 54 -14.78 -6.89 5.98
N ASP A 55 -14.58 -7.52 4.80
CA ASP A 55 -15.15 -8.82 4.45
C ASP A 55 -14.05 -9.87 4.21
N GLU A 56 -13.70 -10.60 5.29
CA GLU A 56 -12.66 -11.62 5.27
C GLU A 56 -13.01 -12.78 4.30
N ALA A 57 -14.30 -13.12 4.15
CA ALA A 57 -14.71 -14.19 3.26
C ALA A 57 -14.53 -13.79 1.78
N ALA A 58 -14.95 -12.57 1.41
CA ALA A 58 -14.73 -12.02 0.08
C ALA A 58 -13.23 -11.88 -0.23
N LEU A 59 -12.42 -11.44 0.73
CA LEU A 59 -10.96 -11.36 0.60
C LEU A 59 -10.33 -12.74 0.36
N THR A 60 -10.77 -13.77 1.12
CA THR A 60 -10.27 -15.14 0.94
C THR A 60 -10.59 -15.67 -0.46
N ALA A 61 -11.80 -15.43 -0.95
CA ALA A 61 -12.17 -15.80 -2.32
C ALA A 61 -11.36 -15.00 -3.37
N ALA A 62 -11.18 -13.70 -3.14
CA ALA A 62 -10.42 -12.82 -4.05
C ALA A 62 -8.92 -13.18 -4.10
N LEU A 63 -8.37 -13.80 -3.06
CA LEU A 63 -6.96 -14.19 -2.97
C LEU A 63 -6.68 -15.63 -3.45
N GLN A 64 -7.68 -16.39 -3.91
CA GLN A 64 -7.43 -17.74 -4.44
C GLN A 64 -6.48 -17.72 -5.64
N GLY A 65 -5.43 -18.57 -5.59
CA GLY A 65 -4.41 -18.67 -6.63
C GLY A 65 -3.39 -17.53 -6.66
N VAL A 66 -3.39 -16.66 -5.63
CA VAL A 66 -2.41 -15.59 -5.47
C VAL A 66 -1.20 -16.11 -4.68
N ASP A 67 0.01 -15.86 -5.20
CA ASP A 67 1.26 -16.22 -4.52
C ASP A 67 1.83 -15.05 -3.70
N LYS A 68 1.74 -13.83 -4.24
CA LYS A 68 2.28 -12.62 -3.63
C LYS A 68 1.20 -11.55 -3.51
N LEU A 69 1.15 -10.87 -2.38
CA LEU A 69 0.18 -9.82 -2.09
C LEU A 69 0.88 -8.52 -1.71
N LEU A 70 0.57 -7.41 -2.39
CA LEU A 70 0.84 -6.08 -1.87
C LEU A 70 -0.37 -5.59 -1.08
N LEU A 71 -0.22 -5.52 0.23
CA LEU A 71 -1.19 -4.92 1.15
C LEU A 71 -0.91 -3.41 1.23
N ILE A 72 -1.66 -2.62 0.47
CA ILE A 72 -1.66 -1.16 0.62
C ILE A 72 -2.52 -0.81 1.83
N SER A 73 -1.95 -0.04 2.76
CA SER A 73 -2.61 0.30 4.02
C SER A 73 -3.93 1.05 3.81
N SER A 74 -4.93 0.68 4.61
CA SER A 74 -6.22 1.38 4.65
C SER A 74 -6.05 2.83 5.09
N SER A 75 -6.87 3.73 4.55
CA SER A 75 -6.96 5.13 4.97
C SER A 75 -7.96 5.36 6.13
N GLU A 76 -8.65 4.33 6.56
CA GLU A 76 -9.67 4.41 7.61
C GLU A 76 -9.04 4.29 9.00
N VAL A 77 -8.60 5.44 9.54
CA VAL A 77 -8.01 5.53 10.87
C VAL A 77 -9.01 5.02 11.93
N GLY A 78 -8.55 4.19 12.86
CA GLY A 78 -9.36 3.53 13.87
C GLY A 78 -9.97 2.19 13.42
N GLN A 79 -10.01 1.90 12.11
CA GLN A 79 -10.46 0.62 11.54
C GLN A 79 -9.33 -0.17 10.89
N ARG A 80 -8.21 0.50 10.61
CA ARG A 80 -7.08 -0.05 9.87
C ARG A 80 -6.57 -1.37 10.43
N ALA A 81 -6.37 -1.48 11.74
CA ALA A 81 -5.85 -2.70 12.37
C ALA A 81 -6.79 -3.90 12.19
N VAL A 82 -8.10 -3.69 12.30
CA VAL A 82 -9.11 -4.75 12.07
C VAL A 82 -9.14 -5.14 10.60
N GLN A 83 -9.18 -4.17 9.71
CA GLN A 83 -9.18 -4.38 8.27
C GLN A 83 -7.94 -5.13 7.79
N HIS A 84 -6.75 -4.75 8.26
CA HIS A 84 -5.52 -5.45 7.90
C HIS A 84 -5.46 -6.87 8.46
N ARG A 85 -6.01 -7.11 9.66
CA ARG A 85 -6.15 -8.47 10.21
C ARG A 85 -6.96 -9.35 9.28
N ASN A 86 -8.10 -8.86 8.78
CA ASN A 86 -8.94 -9.61 7.85
C ASN A 86 -8.17 -9.97 6.57
N VAL A 87 -7.39 -9.02 6.01
CA VAL A 87 -6.57 -9.28 4.82
C VAL A 87 -5.50 -10.32 5.10
N ILE A 88 -4.80 -10.25 6.25
CA ILE A 88 -3.73 -11.19 6.62
C ILE A 88 -4.31 -12.59 6.86
N ASN A 89 -5.46 -12.70 7.55
CA ASN A 89 -6.15 -13.97 7.75
C ASN A 89 -6.59 -14.58 6.42
N ALA A 90 -7.20 -13.77 5.56
CA ALA A 90 -7.63 -14.20 4.22
C ALA A 90 -6.44 -14.66 3.36
N ALA A 91 -5.32 -13.93 3.41
CA ALA A 91 -4.09 -14.31 2.70
C ALA A 91 -3.55 -15.66 3.20
N LYS A 92 -3.56 -15.87 4.51
CA LYS A 92 -3.16 -17.15 5.12
C LYS A 92 -4.08 -18.29 4.69
N ALA A 93 -5.40 -18.08 4.72
CA ALA A 93 -6.40 -19.07 4.32
C ALA A 93 -6.31 -19.41 2.82
N ALA A 94 -5.98 -18.43 1.97
CA ALA A 94 -5.81 -18.61 0.54
C ALA A 94 -4.44 -19.21 0.13
N GLY A 95 -3.50 -19.34 1.07
CA GLY A 95 -2.16 -19.91 0.82
C GLY A 95 -1.18 -18.93 0.15
N VAL A 96 -1.36 -17.62 0.34
CA VAL A 96 -0.42 -16.58 -0.10
C VAL A 96 0.94 -16.82 0.56
N LYS A 97 2.01 -16.74 -0.23
CA LYS A 97 3.38 -17.08 0.20
C LYS A 97 4.19 -15.88 0.67
N PHE A 98 3.85 -14.69 0.17
CA PHE A 98 4.59 -13.46 0.49
C PHE A 98 3.65 -12.25 0.55
N ILE A 99 3.83 -11.39 1.54
CA ILE A 99 3.11 -10.12 1.67
C ILE A 99 4.11 -8.96 1.75
N ALA A 100 4.05 -8.01 0.81
CA ALA A 100 4.65 -6.69 0.99
C ALA A 100 3.59 -5.75 1.59
N TYR A 101 3.95 -4.98 2.61
CA TYR A 101 3.03 -4.09 3.31
C TYR A 101 3.52 -2.66 3.30
N THR A 102 2.65 -1.71 2.92
CA THR A 102 2.95 -0.27 3.01
C THR A 102 2.70 0.23 4.43
N SER A 103 3.79 0.31 5.20
CA SER A 103 3.81 0.78 6.58
C SER A 103 4.17 2.27 6.67
N LEU A 104 4.56 2.73 7.83
CA LEU A 104 4.93 4.11 8.15
C LEU A 104 6.44 4.20 8.44
N LEU A 105 7.10 5.23 7.90
CA LEU A 105 8.51 5.56 8.17
C LEU A 105 8.76 5.62 9.69
N HIS A 106 9.79 4.90 10.13
CA HIS A 106 10.17 4.80 11.55
C HIS A 106 8.99 4.44 12.47
N ALA A 107 8.10 3.52 12.05
CA ALA A 107 6.88 3.18 12.77
C ALA A 107 7.12 2.84 14.24
N ASP A 108 8.24 2.16 14.53
CA ASP A 108 8.66 1.72 15.87
C ASP A 108 9.05 2.85 16.83
N THR A 109 9.39 4.03 16.30
CA THR A 109 9.82 5.20 17.09
C THR A 109 9.02 6.46 16.78
N SER A 110 8.09 6.40 15.84
CA SER A 110 7.30 7.54 15.39
C SER A 110 6.33 8.01 16.48
N PRO A 111 6.30 9.32 16.81
CA PRO A 111 5.34 9.89 17.75
C PRO A 111 3.94 10.12 17.11
N LEU A 112 3.76 9.78 15.83
CA LEU A 112 2.50 10.00 15.12
C LEU A 112 1.45 9.00 15.58
N GLY A 113 0.22 9.46 15.84
CA GLY A 113 -0.90 8.59 16.22
C GLY A 113 -1.24 7.51 15.17
N LEU A 114 -0.75 7.67 13.94
CA LEU A 114 -0.87 6.64 12.88
C LEU A 114 0.05 5.43 13.13
N ALA A 115 1.12 5.58 13.92
CA ALA A 115 2.12 4.54 14.11
C ALA A 115 1.54 3.30 14.79
N ASP A 116 0.66 3.46 15.76
CA ASP A 116 0.10 2.36 16.54
C ASP A 116 -0.58 1.29 15.66
N GLU A 117 -1.39 1.72 14.69
CA GLU A 117 -2.07 0.79 13.78
C GLU A 117 -1.12 0.13 12.78
N HIS A 118 -0.05 0.84 12.38
CA HIS A 118 1.00 0.27 11.53
C HIS A 118 1.84 -0.76 12.29
N ILE A 119 2.26 -0.46 13.53
CA ILE A 119 2.98 -1.40 14.41
C ILE A 119 2.12 -2.64 14.68
N ALA A 120 0.83 -2.45 14.97
CA ALA A 120 -0.09 -3.57 15.17
C ALA A 120 -0.15 -4.47 13.92
N THR A 121 -0.15 -3.87 12.72
CA THR A 121 -0.14 -4.63 11.46
C THR A 121 1.20 -5.34 11.22
N GLU A 122 2.32 -4.67 11.45
CA GLU A 122 3.66 -5.28 11.36
C GLU A 122 3.77 -6.50 12.28
N LYS A 123 3.24 -6.39 13.51
CA LYS A 123 3.18 -7.52 14.44
C LYS A 123 2.30 -8.65 13.92
N MET A 124 1.11 -8.36 13.40
CA MET A 124 0.23 -9.38 12.81
C MET A 124 0.92 -10.12 11.64
N LEU A 125 1.68 -9.42 10.81
CA LEU A 125 2.48 -10.02 9.74
C LEU A 125 3.56 -10.95 10.30
N ALA A 126 4.30 -10.51 11.33
CA ALA A 126 5.32 -11.33 11.98
C ALA A 126 4.73 -12.62 12.60
N ASP A 127 3.54 -12.52 13.20
CA ASP A 127 2.84 -13.64 13.84
C ASP A 127 2.11 -14.55 12.81
N SER A 128 1.95 -14.11 11.55
CA SER A 128 1.14 -14.82 10.54
C SER A 128 1.74 -16.13 10.05
N GLY A 129 3.07 -16.23 10.07
CA GLY A 129 3.84 -17.31 9.45
C GLY A 129 4.01 -17.17 7.93
N ILE A 130 3.49 -16.10 7.31
CA ILE A 130 3.70 -15.78 5.89
C ILE A 130 4.99 -14.96 5.78
N ALA A 131 5.82 -15.25 4.77
CA ALA A 131 6.97 -14.40 4.47
C ALA A 131 6.52 -12.98 4.13
N TYR A 132 7.19 -11.95 4.65
CA TYR A 132 6.78 -10.57 4.43
C TYR A 132 7.95 -9.61 4.26
N ALA A 133 7.66 -8.43 3.69
CA ALA A 133 8.53 -7.26 3.70
C ALA A 133 7.72 -6.02 4.13
N LEU A 134 8.39 -5.10 4.82
CA LEU A 134 7.82 -3.84 5.26
C LEU A 134 8.35 -2.70 4.39
N LEU A 135 7.45 -1.94 3.79
CA LEU A 135 7.72 -0.71 3.06
C LEU A 135 7.26 0.45 3.94
N ARG A 136 8.13 0.95 4.79
CA ARG A 136 7.86 2.05 5.71
C ARG A 136 7.98 3.37 4.96
N ASN A 137 6.86 3.79 4.37
CA ASN A 137 6.78 5.00 3.56
C ASN A 137 6.78 6.26 4.44
N GLY A 138 7.59 7.24 4.04
CA GLY A 138 7.57 8.58 4.58
C GLY A 138 6.39 9.41 4.05
N TRP A 139 6.50 10.73 4.16
CA TRP A 139 5.43 11.64 3.78
C TRP A 139 5.31 11.80 2.27
N TYR A 140 4.09 11.79 1.75
CA TYR A 140 3.83 11.97 0.33
C TYR A 140 3.86 13.46 -0.05
N THR A 141 4.64 13.83 -1.07
CA THR A 141 4.71 15.19 -1.61
C THR A 141 3.33 15.72 -2.00
N GLU A 142 2.46 14.86 -2.54
CA GLU A 142 1.10 15.22 -2.94
C GLU A 142 0.21 15.68 -1.77
N ASN A 143 0.53 15.33 -0.53
CA ASN A 143 -0.20 15.82 0.64
C ASN A 143 -0.04 17.34 0.81
N TYR A 144 1.11 17.90 0.41
CA TYR A 144 1.32 19.35 0.36
C TYR A 144 0.64 19.98 -0.86
N LEU A 145 0.69 19.33 -2.00
CA LEU A 145 0.11 19.83 -3.25
C LEU A 145 -1.41 19.99 -3.17
N ALA A 146 -2.09 19.24 -2.30
CA ALA A 146 -3.52 19.38 -2.09
C ALA A 146 -3.92 20.79 -1.57
N SER A 147 -3.03 21.47 -0.85
CA SER A 147 -3.23 22.83 -0.35
C SER A 147 -2.68 23.93 -1.26
N ALA A 148 -1.99 23.58 -2.34
CA ALA A 148 -1.36 24.54 -3.23
C ALA A 148 -2.37 25.49 -3.93
N PRO A 149 -3.50 25.04 -4.53
CA PRO A 149 -4.44 25.94 -5.18
C PRO A 149 -4.98 27.04 -4.27
N PRO A 150 -5.53 26.77 -3.08
CA PRO A 150 -5.95 27.84 -2.16
C PRO A 150 -4.80 28.70 -1.67
N SER A 151 -3.60 28.13 -1.50
CA SER A 151 -2.42 28.91 -1.08
C SER A 151 -2.00 29.92 -2.15
N ILE A 152 -2.07 29.56 -3.42
CA ILE A 152 -1.79 30.47 -4.54
C ILE A 152 -2.85 31.57 -4.61
N GLU A 153 -4.14 31.21 -4.49
CA GLU A 153 -5.26 32.15 -4.54
C GLU A 153 -5.16 33.22 -3.44
N HIS A 154 -4.83 32.80 -2.22
CA HIS A 154 -4.78 33.70 -1.06
C HIS A 154 -3.39 34.26 -0.77
N GLY A 155 -2.36 33.88 -1.53
CA GLY A 155 -0.98 34.35 -1.34
C GLY A 155 -0.33 33.89 -0.03
N VAL A 156 -0.87 32.83 0.60
CA VAL A 156 -0.36 32.30 1.88
C VAL A 156 -0.39 30.78 1.91
N PHE A 157 0.71 30.17 2.35
CA PHE A 157 0.78 28.73 2.65
C PHE A 157 0.82 28.56 4.17
N ILE A 158 -0.21 27.91 4.73
CA ILE A 158 -0.34 27.73 6.18
C ILE A 158 0.27 26.38 6.56
N GLY A 159 1.17 26.39 7.53
CA GLY A 159 1.79 25.19 8.09
C GLY A 159 2.10 25.34 9.57
N ALA A 160 2.32 24.25 10.26
CA ALA A 160 2.64 24.20 11.69
C ALA A 160 3.98 23.50 11.98
N ALA A 161 4.83 23.32 10.95
CA ALA A 161 6.09 22.58 11.06
C ALA A 161 7.22 23.41 11.72
N GLY A 162 7.05 24.73 11.87
CA GLY A 162 8.14 25.61 12.35
C GLY A 162 9.36 25.46 11.43
N ASN A 163 10.52 25.12 12.02
CA ASN A 163 11.76 24.85 11.30
C ASN A 163 11.97 23.35 11.01
N GLY A 164 10.95 22.52 11.18
CA GLY A 164 11.01 21.09 10.89
C GLY A 164 11.25 20.84 9.41
N LYS A 165 12.05 19.81 9.13
CA LYS A 165 12.37 19.37 7.78
C LYS A 165 11.71 18.03 7.51
N ILE A 166 11.23 17.83 6.28
CA ILE A 166 10.55 16.61 5.88
C ILE A 166 11.14 16.15 4.54
N ALA A 167 11.73 14.96 4.53
CA ALA A 167 12.20 14.29 3.33
C ALA A 167 11.01 13.62 2.62
N SER A 168 10.17 14.42 1.92
CA SER A 168 9.03 13.89 1.18
C SER A 168 9.46 13.27 -0.14
N ALA A 169 8.72 12.24 -0.58
CA ALA A 169 8.84 11.68 -1.92
C ALA A 169 7.44 11.57 -2.55
N THR A 170 7.40 11.42 -3.87
CA THR A 170 6.11 11.29 -4.56
C THR A 170 5.51 9.90 -4.39
N ARG A 171 4.19 9.78 -4.55
CA ARG A 171 3.54 8.45 -4.60
C ARG A 171 4.09 7.59 -5.72
N ALA A 172 4.53 8.21 -6.82
CA ALA A 172 5.17 7.50 -7.93
C ALA A 172 6.47 6.82 -7.50
N ASP A 173 7.31 7.48 -6.71
CA ASP A 173 8.57 6.92 -6.19
C ASP A 173 8.31 5.74 -5.24
N TYR A 174 7.40 5.92 -4.27
CA TYR A 174 7.00 4.84 -3.36
C TYR A 174 6.37 3.66 -4.10
N ALA A 175 5.59 3.94 -5.15
CA ALA A 175 4.98 2.92 -5.98
C ALA A 175 6.00 2.13 -6.79
N ALA A 176 7.03 2.79 -7.32
CA ALA A 176 8.12 2.13 -8.04
C ALA A 176 8.87 1.15 -7.12
N ALA A 177 9.17 1.57 -5.88
CA ALA A 177 9.77 0.69 -4.86
C ALA A 177 8.86 -0.49 -4.53
N ALA A 178 7.56 -0.25 -4.31
CA ALA A 178 6.59 -1.30 -3.99
C ALA A 178 6.42 -2.30 -5.15
N ALA A 179 6.34 -1.82 -6.39
CA ALA A 179 6.24 -2.67 -7.58
C ALA A 179 7.46 -3.58 -7.72
N ARG A 180 8.67 -3.04 -7.46
CA ARG A 180 9.90 -3.82 -7.50
C ARG A 180 9.94 -4.90 -6.42
N VAL A 181 9.62 -4.55 -5.17
CA VAL A 181 9.63 -5.50 -4.04
C VAL A 181 8.62 -6.63 -4.25
N ILE A 182 7.45 -6.35 -4.83
CA ILE A 182 6.45 -7.40 -5.03
C ILE A 182 6.75 -8.27 -6.27
N ALA A 183 7.42 -7.72 -7.30
CA ALA A 183 7.79 -8.45 -8.51
C ALA A 183 9.01 -9.35 -8.31
N GLU A 184 10.04 -8.85 -7.63
CA GLU A 184 11.33 -9.53 -7.48
C GLU A 184 11.34 -10.52 -6.30
N GLU A 185 12.42 -11.30 -6.20
CA GLU A 185 12.69 -12.22 -5.09
C GLU A 185 13.74 -11.62 -4.14
N GLY A 186 13.91 -12.23 -2.96
CA GLY A 186 14.97 -11.82 -2.00
C GLY A 186 14.55 -10.72 -1.04
N HIS A 187 13.28 -10.36 -1.00
CA HIS A 187 12.75 -9.30 -0.14
C HIS A 187 12.15 -9.80 1.19
N ALA A 188 12.01 -11.12 1.37
CA ALA A 188 11.46 -11.69 2.61
C ALA A 188 12.31 -11.29 3.82
N GLY A 189 11.64 -10.84 4.90
CA GLY A 189 12.26 -10.39 6.14
C GLY A 189 12.93 -9.00 6.05
N LYS A 190 12.77 -8.29 4.93
CA LYS A 190 13.35 -6.94 4.76
C LYS A 190 12.40 -5.85 5.28
N VAL A 191 13.02 -4.83 5.87
CA VAL A 191 12.37 -3.56 6.23
C VAL A 191 13.05 -2.46 5.43
N TYR A 192 12.26 -1.72 4.68
CA TYR A 192 12.70 -0.59 3.87
C TYR A 192 12.15 0.69 4.45
N GLU A 193 13.02 1.55 4.95
CA GLU A 193 12.68 2.92 5.36
C GLU A 193 12.80 3.80 4.12
N LEU A 194 11.65 4.24 3.58
CA LEU A 194 11.56 4.94 2.31
C LEU A 194 11.20 6.41 2.52
N ALA A 195 12.02 7.32 2.02
CA ALA A 195 11.83 8.76 2.09
C ALA A 195 12.51 9.44 0.90
N GLY A 196 12.38 10.77 0.80
CA GLY A 196 13.16 11.55 -0.15
C GLY A 196 14.62 11.66 0.29
N ASP A 197 15.51 12.00 -0.65
CA ASP A 197 16.95 12.10 -0.40
C ASP A 197 17.31 13.39 0.39
N GLU A 198 16.47 14.42 0.29
CA GLU A 198 16.70 15.74 0.90
C GLU A 198 15.51 16.15 1.77
N ALA A 199 15.77 16.93 2.84
CA ALA A 199 14.78 17.45 3.77
C ALA A 199 14.95 18.97 4.04
#